data_d2c506b6c0a538607a51ca66a2984e85
#
_entry.id   d2c506b6c0a538607a51ca66a2984e85
#
_cell.length_a   1.000
_cell.length_b   1.000
_cell.length_c   1.000
_cell.angle_alpha   90.00
_cell.angle_beta   90.00
_cell.angle_gamma   90.00
#
_symmetry.space_group_name_H-M   'P 1'
#
loop_
_entity.id
_entity.type
_entity.pdbx_description
1 polymer ?
#
loop_
_entity_poly.entity_id
_entity_poly.type
_entity_poly.pdbx_seq_one_letter_code
_entity_poly.pdbx_strand_id
1 'polypeptide(L)'
;MGGIAAVAGFYPGSRVRGAAPESPRIGAITQVTHDGFGKTDLVADDSQVYVSELDATNRVIARVDAQGASRALLPEYSFPKSSDEQGSMTNLRALGLSADHTKLLVSSKQTSGENEFWSVPIAGGAAKRIGDVTGRDASWSADGAQLVFGKGAVLYLANAAGLKVHELYRASGSVFAPRFSPDGHVIRFTVRDAEQNTTALWEVSRDGSKAHALLGNWAAKSTACCGSWTADGRYYIFQASQSVPNTTTVVTKLWAISSSREDGLNDSEPVELTSGPMSFGNVSAGRDSKNLWAIGVQPWAEVVKYDASRNEFVPVVPGLSASDLEFSADGKWITYISIPGGKLFRARADGSEKLQLTSGSGLAALPRWSPDGKTIAYVSLKPGESWKLFLIPAKGGVPQAVSAESGSQIDANWSADGKRLMFGDFNHDAAGLSIRILDFKTHKTTMLPGSEGLFSPRWSPDGRYLAALAPDSTSLMLYDFTEQKWSKWITASGAVNYPVWSADSQSLYFDDLIDGVESIRRVKVGQSEPEKVLEVGNLDRYMGALGVWSGRAADGSWMFVRDKSTQEVYQLSLELP
;
A
#
# COMPACT_ATOMS: atom_id res chain seq x y z
N MET A 1 -4.21 -6.27 31.16
CA MET A 1 -2.94 -6.95 30.88
C MET A 1 -3.26 -8.16 30.00
N GLY A 2 -3.26 -7.98 28.69
CA GLY A 2 -3.47 -9.03 27.72
C GLY A 2 -2.26 -9.07 26.81
N GLY A 3 -1.43 -10.12 26.96
CA GLY A 3 -0.23 -10.31 26.15
C GLY A 3 -0.59 -10.54 24.69
N ILE A 4 -0.11 -9.67 23.82
CA ILE A 4 -0.13 -9.87 22.38
C ILE A 4 0.96 -10.89 22.08
N ALA A 5 0.56 -12.10 21.69
CA ALA A 5 1.47 -13.11 21.18
C ALA A 5 2.04 -12.63 19.85
N ALA A 6 3.31 -12.27 19.84
CA ALA A 6 4.07 -12.03 18.62
C ALA A 6 4.11 -13.35 17.83
N VAL A 7 3.50 -13.39 16.66
CA VAL A 7 3.69 -14.47 15.69
C VAL A 7 5.06 -14.24 15.05
N ALA A 8 6.12 -14.68 15.73
CA ALA A 8 7.41 -14.90 15.12
C ALA A 8 7.27 -16.12 14.23
N GLY A 9 7.30 -15.92 12.92
CA GLY A 9 7.48 -17.00 11.97
C GLY A 9 8.85 -17.64 12.19
N PHE A 10 8.91 -18.71 12.96
CA PHE A 10 10.10 -19.52 13.10
C PHE A 10 10.34 -20.27 11.78
N TYR A 11 11.35 -19.83 11.03
CA TYR A 11 12.04 -20.72 10.11
C TYR A 11 13.08 -21.51 10.92
N PRO A 12 13.07 -22.84 10.88
CA PRO A 12 14.09 -23.64 11.54
C PRO A 12 15.41 -23.52 10.78
N GLY A 13 16.25 -22.56 11.21
CA GLY A 13 17.61 -22.43 10.70
C GLY A 13 18.54 -23.43 11.37
N SER A 14 18.83 -24.53 10.74
CA SER A 14 20.00 -25.36 11.05
C SER A 14 21.24 -24.51 10.72
N ARG A 15 22.05 -24.17 11.74
CA ARG A 15 23.39 -23.58 11.56
C ARG A 15 24.34 -24.62 10.96
N VAL A 16 24.23 -24.84 9.66
CA VAL A 16 25.32 -25.36 8.86
C VAL A 16 26.15 -24.13 8.49
N ARG A 17 27.47 -24.14 8.74
CA ARG A 17 28.40 -23.21 8.10
C ARG A 17 28.35 -23.51 6.59
N GLY A 18 27.39 -22.89 5.93
CA GLY A 18 27.19 -23.01 4.50
C GLY A 18 28.14 -22.10 3.74
N ALA A 19 28.41 -22.47 2.50
CA ALA A 19 29.06 -21.61 1.52
C ALA A 19 28.36 -20.24 1.48
N ALA A 20 29.13 -19.17 1.15
CA ALA A 20 28.54 -17.84 0.92
C ALA A 20 27.38 -17.96 -0.07
N PRO A 21 26.29 -17.16 0.08
CA PRO A 21 25.17 -17.20 -0.84
C PRO A 21 25.63 -16.80 -2.25
N GLU A 22 25.06 -17.41 -3.27
CA GLU A 22 25.38 -17.07 -4.67
C GLU A 22 24.88 -15.67 -5.06
N SER A 23 23.96 -15.09 -4.29
CA SER A 23 23.41 -13.74 -4.46
C SER A 23 23.08 -13.12 -3.10
N PRO A 24 22.99 -11.76 -3.01
CA PRO A 24 22.62 -11.09 -1.77
C PRO A 24 21.23 -11.51 -1.31
N ARG A 25 21.05 -11.71 -0.01
CA ARG A 25 19.75 -12.08 0.58
C ARG A 25 19.59 -11.55 2.00
N ILE A 26 18.34 -11.49 2.47
CA ILE A 26 18.03 -11.18 3.87
C ILE A 26 17.94 -12.48 4.66
N GLY A 27 18.74 -12.57 5.74
CA GLY A 27 18.75 -13.71 6.65
C GLY A 27 17.70 -13.59 7.76
N ALA A 28 17.63 -12.45 8.44
CA ALA A 28 16.69 -12.18 9.51
C ALA A 28 16.10 -10.77 9.41
N ILE A 29 14.86 -10.61 9.88
CA ILE A 29 14.16 -9.33 9.98
C ILE A 29 13.72 -9.17 11.43
N THR A 30 14.14 -8.07 12.07
CA THR A 30 13.81 -7.77 13.47
C THR A 30 13.17 -6.38 13.54
N GLN A 31 11.99 -6.29 14.17
CA GLN A 31 11.35 -5.01 14.42
C GLN A 31 12.09 -4.25 15.52
N VAL A 32 12.41 -2.97 15.26
CA VAL A 32 13.19 -2.11 16.17
C VAL A 32 12.27 -1.16 16.93
N THR A 33 11.29 -0.53 16.27
CA THR A 33 10.33 0.37 16.92
C THR A 33 8.96 -0.28 17.06
N HIS A 34 8.18 0.15 18.08
CA HIS A 34 6.86 -0.37 18.40
C HIS A 34 5.94 0.76 18.90
N ASP A 35 6.15 1.98 18.39
CA ASP A 35 5.53 3.19 18.92
C ASP A 35 4.28 3.62 18.14
N GLY A 36 4.08 3.06 16.94
CA GLY A 36 2.91 3.33 16.08
C GLY A 36 2.91 4.70 15.41
N PHE A 37 3.98 5.49 15.53
CA PHE A 37 4.08 6.76 14.79
C PHE A 37 4.30 6.50 13.29
N GLY A 38 3.68 7.32 12.44
CA GLY A 38 3.98 7.31 11.01
C GLY A 38 5.43 7.69 10.74
N LYS A 39 6.17 6.90 9.97
CA LYS A 39 7.58 7.08 9.67
C LYS A 39 7.79 7.34 8.19
N THR A 40 8.66 8.30 7.84
CA THR A 40 8.81 8.73 6.43
C THR A 40 10.22 8.65 5.89
N ASP A 41 11.23 8.88 6.70
CA ASP A 41 12.65 8.84 6.31
C ASP A 41 13.47 8.25 7.43
N LEU A 42 14.56 7.61 7.08
CA LEU A 42 15.42 6.99 8.07
C LEU A 42 16.89 7.04 7.62
N VAL A 43 17.76 7.24 8.60
CA VAL A 43 19.21 7.15 8.47
C VAL A 43 19.74 6.36 9.66
N ALA A 44 20.60 5.40 9.42
CA ALA A 44 21.16 4.56 10.48
C ALA A 44 22.68 4.46 10.39
N ASP A 45 23.28 4.25 11.56
CA ASP A 45 24.59 3.59 11.68
C ASP A 45 24.38 2.28 12.46
N ASP A 46 25.47 1.57 12.79
CA ASP A 46 25.34 0.26 13.45
C ASP A 46 24.80 0.33 14.89
N SER A 47 24.70 1.50 15.48
CA SER A 47 24.32 1.71 16.87
C SER A 47 23.07 2.56 17.07
N GLN A 48 22.78 3.46 16.14
CA GLN A 48 21.69 4.43 16.26
C GLN A 48 20.92 4.55 14.95
N VAL A 49 19.60 4.74 15.06
CA VAL A 49 18.70 5.05 13.96
C VAL A 49 18.09 6.43 14.20
N TYR A 50 18.15 7.27 13.18
CA TYR A 50 17.50 8.58 13.13
C TYR A 50 16.32 8.48 12.19
N VAL A 51 15.12 8.61 12.70
CA VAL A 51 13.89 8.40 11.93
C VAL A 51 13.02 9.66 11.96
N SER A 52 12.52 10.05 10.80
CA SER A 52 11.54 11.14 10.69
C SER A 52 10.15 10.59 10.99
N GLU A 53 9.52 11.08 12.04
CA GLU A 53 8.22 10.64 12.54
C GLU A 53 7.18 11.74 12.38
N LEU A 54 5.94 11.33 12.12
CA LEU A 54 4.78 12.21 12.09
C LEU A 54 4.20 12.30 13.51
N ASP A 55 4.27 13.49 14.10
CA ASP A 55 3.62 13.82 15.37
C ASP A 55 2.47 14.80 15.08
N ALA A 56 1.25 14.28 15.11
CA ALA A 56 0.02 15.01 14.77
C ALA A 56 0.13 15.75 13.41
N THR A 57 0.57 17.01 13.43
CA THR A 57 0.69 17.86 12.23
C THR A 57 2.13 18.13 11.80
N ASN A 58 3.10 17.74 12.62
CA ASN A 58 4.51 18.06 12.41
C ASN A 58 5.34 16.79 12.20
N ARG A 59 6.42 16.92 11.44
CA ARG A 59 7.43 15.89 11.31
C ARG A 59 8.62 16.23 12.19
N VAL A 60 8.93 15.32 13.11
CA VAL A 60 10.05 15.41 14.06
C VAL A 60 11.09 14.33 13.75
N ILE A 61 12.29 14.44 14.29
CA ILE A 61 13.31 13.39 14.17
C ILE A 61 13.48 12.73 15.54
N ALA A 62 13.25 11.42 15.59
CA ALA A 62 13.56 10.58 16.73
C ALA A 62 14.91 9.90 16.53
N ARG A 63 15.68 9.77 17.61
CA ARG A 63 16.86 8.92 17.71
C ARG A 63 16.47 7.66 18.49
N VAL A 64 16.70 6.52 17.90
CA VAL A 64 16.39 5.20 18.48
C VAL A 64 17.69 4.40 18.50
N ASP A 65 18.01 3.68 19.57
CA ASP A 65 19.12 2.72 19.49
C ASP A 65 18.77 1.54 18.57
N ALA A 66 19.78 0.93 17.99
CA ALA A 66 19.59 -0.13 16.98
C ALA A 66 18.87 -1.38 17.54
N GLN A 67 18.76 -1.52 18.86
CA GLN A 67 18.05 -2.59 19.54
C GLN A 67 16.62 -2.18 19.98
N GLY A 68 16.23 -0.91 19.76
CA GLY A 68 14.91 -0.39 20.12
C GLY A 68 14.70 -0.13 21.61
N ALA A 69 15.75 -0.24 22.45
CA ALA A 69 15.63 -0.12 23.90
C ALA A 69 15.42 1.32 24.39
N SER A 70 15.83 2.32 23.60
CA SER A 70 15.67 3.74 23.95
C SER A 70 15.24 4.57 22.76
N ARG A 71 14.39 5.56 23.00
CA ARG A 71 13.94 6.55 22.02
C ARG A 71 14.04 7.94 22.62
N ALA A 72 14.62 8.86 21.88
CA ALA A 72 14.70 10.27 22.25
C ALA A 72 14.43 11.16 21.03
N LEU A 73 13.65 12.22 21.20
CA LEU A 73 13.48 13.24 20.17
C LEU A 73 14.73 14.11 20.07
N LEU A 74 15.11 14.51 18.88
CA LEU A 74 16.08 15.57 18.69
C LEU A 74 15.44 16.88 19.17
N PRO A 75 16.10 17.64 20.07
CA PRO A 75 15.49 18.81 20.69
C PRO A 75 15.19 19.92 19.67
N GLU A 76 14.00 20.53 19.73
CA GLU A 76 13.58 21.67 18.88
C GLU A 76 14.54 22.87 18.96
N TYR A 77 15.16 23.11 20.11
CA TYR A 77 16.12 24.22 20.30
C TYR A 77 17.46 24.03 19.57
N SER A 78 17.67 22.89 18.94
CA SER A 78 18.85 22.67 18.07
C SER A 78 18.82 23.53 16.80
N PHE A 79 17.66 24.07 16.44
CA PHE A 79 17.48 24.89 15.24
C PHE A 79 17.31 26.37 15.63
N PRO A 80 18.02 27.30 14.96
CA PRO A 80 17.78 28.74 15.15
C PRO A 80 16.33 29.06 14.77
N LYS A 81 15.64 29.85 15.61
CA LYS A 81 14.34 30.40 15.22
C LYS A 81 14.53 31.28 13.98
N SER A 82 13.70 31.05 12.93
CA SER A 82 13.70 31.95 11.78
C SER A 82 13.32 33.35 12.25
N SER A 83 13.85 34.38 11.59
CA SER A 83 13.59 35.80 11.91
C SER A 83 12.13 36.21 11.72
N ASP A 84 11.29 35.40 11.15
CA ASP A 84 9.87 35.60 10.94
C ASP A 84 9.10 34.95 12.09
N GLU A 85 8.63 35.73 13.02
CA GLU A 85 8.07 35.42 14.35
C GLU A 85 6.93 34.36 14.44
N GLN A 86 6.58 33.62 13.39
CA GLN A 86 5.49 32.64 13.39
C GLN A 86 5.85 31.25 12.87
N GLY A 87 7.10 30.96 12.57
CA GLY A 87 7.48 29.68 11.97
C GLY A 87 8.29 28.78 12.90
N SER A 88 7.62 27.89 13.64
CA SER A 88 8.28 26.67 14.13
C SER A 88 8.84 25.93 12.92
N MET A 89 10.10 25.48 12.96
CA MET A 89 10.66 24.59 11.92
C MET A 89 9.86 23.31 11.90
N THR A 90 9.00 23.18 10.92
CA THR A 90 8.12 22.04 10.75
C THR A 90 8.64 21.14 9.65
N ASN A 91 8.27 19.87 9.70
CA ASN A 91 8.59 18.88 8.67
C ASN A 91 10.10 18.58 8.52
N LEU A 92 10.75 18.27 9.63
CA LEU A 92 12.15 17.82 9.64
C LEU A 92 12.31 16.43 9.01
N ARG A 93 13.31 16.26 8.12
CA ARG A 93 13.65 14.98 7.50
C ARG A 93 15.12 14.66 7.72
N ALA A 94 15.40 13.44 8.19
CA ALA A 94 16.76 12.91 8.27
C ALA A 94 17.20 12.43 6.89
N LEU A 95 18.28 12.97 6.33
CA LEU A 95 18.74 12.69 4.98
C LEU A 95 20.03 11.85 4.93
N GLY A 96 20.93 12.01 5.90
CA GLY A 96 22.23 11.33 5.89
C GLY A 96 23.07 11.66 7.12
N LEU A 97 24.16 10.93 7.31
CA LEU A 97 25.19 11.18 8.32
C LEU A 97 26.43 11.78 7.68
N SER A 98 27.17 12.59 8.44
CA SER A 98 28.51 13.01 8.03
C SER A 98 29.47 11.82 8.02
N ALA A 99 30.58 11.93 7.28
CA ALA A 99 31.60 10.87 7.15
C ALA A 99 32.15 10.39 8.51
N ASP A 100 32.27 11.28 9.47
CA ASP A 100 32.72 11.01 10.85
C ASP A 100 31.57 10.59 11.78
N HIS A 101 30.32 10.53 11.26
CA HIS A 101 29.09 10.24 11.98
C HIS A 101 28.82 11.12 13.22
N THR A 102 29.39 12.32 13.25
CA THR A 102 29.14 13.27 14.34
C THR A 102 28.00 14.23 14.08
N LYS A 103 27.52 14.28 12.82
CA LYS A 103 26.46 15.21 12.38
C LYS A 103 25.43 14.50 11.53
N LEU A 104 24.19 14.92 11.70
CA LEU A 104 23.05 14.53 10.87
C LEU A 104 22.76 15.61 9.83
N LEU A 105 22.61 15.23 8.58
CA LEU A 105 22.07 16.08 7.52
C LEU A 105 20.55 16.06 7.62
N VAL A 106 19.96 17.23 7.81
CA VAL A 106 18.52 17.40 7.98
C VAL A 106 17.99 18.37 6.95
N SER A 107 16.82 18.10 6.39
CA SER A 107 16.05 19.11 5.68
C SER A 107 14.84 19.57 6.48
N SER A 108 14.51 20.87 6.36
CA SER A 108 13.30 21.47 6.92
C SER A 108 12.51 22.14 5.81
N LYS A 109 11.18 22.00 5.84
CA LYS A 109 10.31 22.68 4.87
C LYS A 109 10.02 24.09 5.36
N GLN A 110 10.27 25.07 4.50
CA GLN A 110 9.77 26.43 4.70
C GLN A 110 8.40 26.63 4.05
N THR A 111 7.71 27.67 4.49
CA THR A 111 6.44 28.13 3.90
C THR A 111 6.57 28.48 2.40
N SER A 112 7.78 28.78 1.93
CA SER A 112 8.09 29.11 0.52
C SER A 112 8.18 27.91 -0.44
N GLY A 113 8.05 26.68 0.04
CA GLY A 113 7.94 25.47 -0.81
C GLY A 113 9.22 24.68 -1.06
N GLU A 114 10.42 25.23 -0.84
CA GLU A 114 11.70 24.51 -0.95
C GLU A 114 12.29 24.21 0.43
N ASN A 115 12.98 23.05 0.55
CA ASN A 115 13.61 22.67 1.81
C ASN A 115 15.00 23.29 1.94
N GLU A 116 15.31 23.81 3.13
CA GLU A 116 16.67 24.17 3.53
C GLU A 116 17.40 22.97 4.10
N PHE A 117 18.73 22.95 4.00
CA PHE A 117 19.58 21.90 4.53
C PHE A 117 20.36 22.38 5.76
N TRP A 118 20.42 21.51 6.76
CA TRP A 118 21.00 21.79 8.07
C TRP A 118 21.97 20.67 8.48
N SER A 119 23.06 21.04 9.10
CA SER A 119 24.00 20.15 9.77
C SER A 119 23.74 20.19 11.28
N VAL A 120 23.27 19.07 11.84
CA VAL A 120 22.86 18.96 13.25
C VAL A 120 23.85 18.08 14.00
N PRO A 121 24.57 18.59 15.03
CA PRO A 121 25.46 17.75 15.84
C PRO A 121 24.68 16.68 16.60
N ILE A 122 25.09 15.42 16.51
CA ILE A 122 24.42 14.28 17.16
C ILE A 122 24.57 14.33 18.68
N ALA A 123 25.73 14.78 19.17
CA ALA A 123 26.00 14.93 20.60
C ALA A 123 25.27 16.10 21.26
N GLY A 124 24.50 16.88 20.50
CA GLY A 124 23.84 18.09 20.97
C GLY A 124 24.57 19.35 20.49
N GLY A 125 23.89 20.50 20.60
CA GLY A 125 24.38 21.80 20.17
C GLY A 125 23.52 22.43 19.08
N ALA A 126 23.87 23.62 18.62
CA ALA A 126 23.08 24.36 17.64
C ALA A 126 23.25 23.77 16.24
N ALA A 127 22.14 23.56 15.53
CA ALA A 127 22.14 23.25 14.12
C ALA A 127 22.73 24.41 13.30
N LYS A 128 23.47 24.09 12.25
CA LYS A 128 24.03 25.06 11.31
C LYS A 128 23.41 24.88 9.95
N ARG A 129 22.88 25.97 9.37
CA ARG A 129 22.42 26.00 8.00
C ARG A 129 23.58 25.76 7.04
N ILE A 130 23.37 24.96 6.01
CA ILE A 130 24.38 24.65 4.98
C ILE A 130 24.23 25.67 3.85
N GLY A 131 24.96 26.78 3.96
CA GLY A 131 24.93 27.87 2.99
C GLY A 131 23.52 28.38 2.70
N ASP A 132 23.32 28.88 1.49
CA ASP A 132 21.99 29.32 1.00
C ASP A 132 21.38 28.30 0.01
N VAL A 133 21.82 27.06 0.07
CA VAL A 133 21.31 26.00 -0.82
C VAL A 133 19.97 25.50 -0.35
N THR A 134 19.06 25.32 -1.32
CA THR A 134 17.73 24.75 -1.12
C THR A 134 17.49 23.65 -2.15
N GLY A 135 16.69 22.66 -1.79
CA GLY A 135 16.34 21.55 -2.69
C GLY A 135 15.43 20.54 -2.04
N ARG A 136 15.24 19.43 -2.70
CA ARG A 136 14.37 18.34 -2.19
C ARG A 136 15.11 17.40 -1.25
N ASP A 137 16.27 16.91 -1.67
CA ASP A 137 17.10 15.93 -0.95
C ASP A 137 18.58 16.22 -1.21
N ALA A 138 19.42 15.82 -0.26
CA ALA A 138 20.85 16.02 -0.34
C ALA A 138 21.64 14.85 0.30
N SER A 139 22.92 14.73 -0.04
CA SER A 139 23.84 13.77 0.56
C SER A 139 25.26 14.34 0.59
N TRP A 140 26.01 14.09 1.67
CA TRP A 140 27.44 14.34 1.69
C TRP A 140 28.22 13.25 0.95
N SER A 141 29.36 13.61 0.40
CA SER A 141 30.35 12.65 -0.09
C SER A 141 30.98 11.85 1.06
N ALA A 142 31.48 10.66 0.76
CA ALA A 142 32.10 9.77 1.77
C ALA A 142 33.31 10.41 2.47
N ASP A 143 34.04 11.31 1.79
CA ASP A 143 35.16 12.09 2.36
C ASP A 143 34.69 13.33 3.16
N GLY A 144 33.37 13.60 3.19
CA GLY A 144 32.78 14.74 3.84
C GLY A 144 33.08 16.11 3.20
N ALA A 145 33.74 16.15 2.01
CA ALA A 145 34.19 17.39 1.39
C ALA A 145 33.10 18.07 0.54
N GLN A 146 32.16 17.31 0.02
CA GLN A 146 31.14 17.79 -0.92
C GLN A 146 29.72 17.46 -0.46
N LEU A 147 28.78 18.25 -0.98
CA LEU A 147 27.34 18.06 -0.86
C LEU A 147 26.76 17.96 -2.27
N VAL A 148 26.04 16.89 -2.56
CA VAL A 148 25.19 16.76 -3.74
C VAL A 148 23.73 16.98 -3.34
N PHE A 149 22.97 17.72 -4.15
CA PHE A 149 21.54 17.96 -3.87
C PHE A 149 20.72 18.10 -5.15
N GLY A 150 19.45 17.71 -5.07
CA GLY A 150 18.49 17.81 -6.16
C GLY A 150 17.56 19.02 -5.97
N LYS A 151 17.42 19.85 -7.02
CA LYS A 151 16.49 20.96 -7.08
C LYS A 151 15.80 21.01 -8.44
N GLY A 152 14.46 20.82 -8.44
CA GLY A 152 13.72 20.63 -9.69
C GLY A 152 14.31 19.50 -10.53
N ALA A 153 14.63 19.76 -11.79
CA ALA A 153 15.21 18.80 -12.70
C ALA A 153 16.76 18.75 -12.66
N VAL A 154 17.40 19.45 -11.73
CA VAL A 154 18.85 19.60 -11.73
C VAL A 154 19.50 18.98 -10.49
N LEU A 155 20.54 18.24 -10.72
CA LEU A 155 21.48 17.76 -9.70
C LEU A 155 22.61 18.79 -9.58
N TYR A 156 22.84 19.30 -8.38
CA TYR A 156 23.88 20.26 -8.07
C TYR A 156 24.96 19.65 -7.19
N LEU A 157 26.17 20.17 -7.33
CA LEU A 157 27.28 19.87 -6.46
C LEU A 157 27.79 21.16 -5.80
N ALA A 158 28.11 21.08 -4.50
CA ALA A 158 28.67 22.13 -3.69
C ALA A 158 29.78 21.58 -2.79
N ASN A 159 30.57 22.45 -2.14
CA ASN A 159 31.36 21.98 -1.01
C ASN A 159 30.47 21.66 0.20
N ALA A 160 30.98 21.00 1.22
CA ALA A 160 30.21 20.58 2.40
C ALA A 160 29.53 21.72 3.16
N ALA A 161 29.98 22.96 2.99
CA ALA A 161 29.39 24.16 3.59
C ALA A 161 28.29 24.79 2.71
N GLY A 162 27.94 24.18 1.58
CA GLY A 162 26.94 24.70 0.64
C GLY A 162 27.42 25.88 -0.21
N LEU A 163 28.74 26.05 -0.35
CA LEU A 163 29.36 27.08 -1.19
C LEU A 163 29.91 26.45 -2.47
N LYS A 164 30.29 27.30 -3.46
CA LYS A 164 30.80 26.88 -4.77
C LYS A 164 29.83 25.97 -5.51
N VAL A 165 28.55 26.32 -5.47
CA VAL A 165 27.47 25.57 -6.12
C VAL A 165 27.62 25.63 -7.63
N HIS A 166 27.51 24.47 -8.29
CA HIS A 166 27.43 24.37 -9.75
C HIS A 166 26.49 23.24 -10.17
N GLU A 167 25.94 23.36 -11.36
CA GLU A 167 25.13 22.33 -11.97
C GLU A 167 26.04 21.15 -12.34
N LEU A 168 25.67 19.95 -11.88
CA LEU A 168 26.37 18.71 -12.21
C LEU A 168 25.71 18.00 -13.39
N TYR A 169 24.37 17.88 -13.33
CA TYR A 169 23.61 17.19 -14.36
C TYR A 169 22.15 17.74 -14.41
N ARG A 170 21.59 17.82 -15.61
CA ARG A 170 20.19 18.19 -15.85
C ARG A 170 19.42 16.99 -16.41
N ALA A 171 18.41 16.53 -15.66
CA ALA A 171 17.55 15.43 -16.03
C ALA A 171 16.29 15.92 -16.79
N SER A 172 15.53 14.99 -17.34
CA SER A 172 14.22 15.23 -17.97
C SER A 172 13.09 15.47 -16.98
N GLY A 173 13.25 15.06 -15.70
CA GLY A 173 12.24 15.18 -14.65
C GLY A 173 12.84 15.60 -13.32
N SER A 174 12.04 15.63 -12.26
CA SER A 174 12.47 16.07 -10.93
C SER A 174 13.49 15.09 -10.31
N VAL A 175 14.60 15.63 -9.84
CA VAL A 175 15.71 14.87 -9.23
C VAL A 175 15.58 14.81 -7.71
N PHE A 176 15.77 13.62 -7.13
CA PHE A 176 15.76 13.43 -5.67
C PHE A 176 16.57 12.21 -5.22
N ALA A 177 16.75 12.07 -3.91
CA ALA A 177 17.50 11.00 -3.24
C ALA A 177 18.90 10.73 -3.82
N PRO A 178 19.75 11.75 -4.04
CA PRO A 178 21.10 11.53 -4.51
C PRO A 178 21.97 10.86 -3.45
N ARG A 179 22.85 9.92 -3.88
CA ARG A 179 23.78 9.20 -3.00
C ARG A 179 25.13 9.01 -3.70
N PHE A 180 26.20 9.49 -3.08
CA PHE A 180 27.54 9.15 -3.52
C PHE A 180 27.82 7.66 -3.30
N SER A 181 28.58 7.05 -4.22
CA SER A 181 29.19 5.75 -3.94
C SER A 181 30.24 5.88 -2.83
N PRO A 182 30.52 4.81 -2.06
CA PRO A 182 31.52 4.85 -0.98
C PRO A 182 32.91 5.27 -1.44
N ASP A 183 33.32 4.96 -2.68
CA ASP A 183 34.55 5.38 -3.30
C ASP A 183 34.52 6.83 -3.85
N GLY A 184 33.34 7.47 -3.84
CA GLY A 184 33.12 8.83 -4.29
C GLY A 184 33.19 9.07 -5.79
N HIS A 185 33.22 8.01 -6.62
CA HIS A 185 33.41 8.13 -8.08
C HIS A 185 32.09 8.39 -8.83
N VAL A 186 30.97 7.88 -8.31
CA VAL A 186 29.67 8.02 -8.95
C VAL A 186 28.62 8.51 -7.96
N ILE A 187 27.54 9.05 -8.51
CA ILE A 187 26.34 9.47 -7.77
C ILE A 187 25.14 8.75 -8.38
N ARG A 188 24.41 8.00 -7.55
CA ARG A 188 23.10 7.46 -7.91
C ARG A 188 22.00 8.37 -7.39
N PHE A 189 20.98 8.56 -8.20
CA PHE A 189 19.84 9.43 -7.87
C PHE A 189 18.59 8.94 -8.57
N THR A 190 17.44 9.49 -8.17
CA THR A 190 16.14 9.17 -8.78
C THR A 190 15.67 10.35 -9.61
N VAL A 191 15.11 10.07 -10.78
CA VAL A 191 14.40 11.03 -11.64
C VAL A 191 12.91 10.65 -11.61
N ARG A 192 12.04 11.62 -11.33
CA ARG A 192 10.58 11.47 -11.39
C ARG A 192 10.04 12.16 -12.62
N ASP A 193 9.34 11.41 -13.45
CA ASP A 193 8.44 11.92 -14.48
C ASP A 193 7.06 12.15 -13.87
N ALA A 194 6.63 13.42 -13.79
CA ALA A 194 5.36 13.79 -13.19
C ALA A 194 4.17 13.49 -14.13
N GLU A 195 4.37 13.54 -15.45
CA GLU A 195 3.30 13.29 -16.43
C GLU A 195 2.94 11.80 -16.48
N GLN A 196 3.96 10.94 -16.45
CA GLN A 196 3.77 9.49 -16.45
C GLN A 196 3.60 8.90 -15.04
N ASN A 197 3.80 9.71 -14.00
CA ASN A 197 3.85 9.29 -12.59
C ASN A 197 4.81 8.11 -12.36
N THR A 198 5.99 8.15 -13.00
CA THR A 198 7.03 7.13 -12.90
C THR A 198 8.29 7.67 -12.25
N THR A 199 9.13 6.76 -11.74
CA THR A 199 10.48 7.06 -11.26
C THR A 199 11.49 6.15 -11.93
N ALA A 200 12.73 6.62 -12.06
CA ALA A 200 13.83 5.82 -12.59
C ALA A 200 15.11 6.09 -11.81
N LEU A 201 15.90 5.05 -11.55
CA LEU A 201 17.23 5.19 -11.00
C LEU A 201 18.23 5.59 -12.10
N TRP A 202 19.07 6.55 -11.78
CA TRP A 202 20.12 7.08 -12.64
C TRP A 202 21.47 7.03 -11.95
N GLU A 203 22.52 6.94 -12.74
CA GLU A 203 23.90 7.09 -12.30
C GLU A 203 24.60 8.15 -13.13
N VAL A 204 25.45 8.95 -12.48
CA VAL A 204 26.32 9.93 -13.11
C VAL A 204 27.70 9.90 -12.47
N SER A 205 28.76 10.09 -13.24
CA SER A 205 30.11 10.27 -12.69
C SER A 205 30.19 11.55 -11.86
N ARG A 206 31.11 11.61 -10.88
CA ARG A 206 31.32 12.79 -10.01
C ARG A 206 31.65 14.07 -10.78
N ASP A 207 32.14 13.97 -12.00
CA ASP A 207 32.43 15.10 -12.90
C ASP A 207 31.24 15.51 -13.79
N GLY A 208 30.09 14.86 -13.64
CA GLY A 208 28.88 15.11 -14.44
C GLY A 208 28.81 14.32 -15.75
N SER A 209 29.87 13.58 -16.09
CA SER A 209 29.90 12.75 -17.31
C SER A 209 29.18 11.41 -17.13
N LYS A 210 28.98 10.69 -18.25
CA LYS A 210 28.47 9.31 -18.31
C LYS A 210 27.11 9.12 -17.61
N ALA A 211 26.24 10.14 -17.61
CA ALA A 211 24.90 10.01 -17.04
C ALA A 211 24.06 9.01 -17.84
N HIS A 212 23.44 8.06 -17.15
CA HIS A 212 22.59 7.06 -17.77
C HIS A 212 21.55 6.53 -16.78
N ALA A 213 20.44 6.03 -17.32
CA ALA A 213 19.43 5.32 -16.52
C ALA A 213 19.92 3.90 -16.22
N LEU A 214 19.66 3.45 -15.00
CA LEU A 214 19.91 2.08 -14.57
C LEU A 214 18.71 1.18 -14.86
N LEU A 215 18.88 -0.13 -14.66
CA LEU A 215 17.82 -1.16 -14.69
C LEU A 215 17.26 -1.50 -16.07
N GLY A 216 17.81 -0.98 -17.15
CA GLY A 216 17.52 -1.41 -18.54
C GLY A 216 16.05 -1.76 -18.81
N ASN A 217 15.78 -3.04 -19.11
CA ASN A 217 14.42 -3.56 -19.39
C ASN A 217 13.74 -4.22 -18.18
N TRP A 218 14.26 -4.03 -16.97
CA TRP A 218 13.64 -4.61 -15.78
C TRP A 218 12.19 -4.11 -15.59
N ALA A 219 11.25 -5.04 -15.30
CA ALA A 219 9.80 -4.76 -15.31
C ALA A 219 9.37 -3.69 -14.30
N ALA A 220 9.99 -3.64 -13.11
CA ALA A 220 9.63 -2.69 -12.06
C ALA A 220 10.47 -1.39 -12.08
N LYS A 221 11.26 -1.11 -13.13
CA LYS A 221 12.13 0.07 -13.23
C LYS A 221 11.39 1.39 -13.08
N SER A 222 10.15 1.46 -13.51
CA SER A 222 9.32 2.67 -13.49
C SER A 222 8.82 3.08 -12.10
N THR A 223 9.12 2.29 -11.06
CA THR A 223 8.79 2.59 -9.66
C THR A 223 10.04 2.55 -8.76
N ALA A 224 11.21 2.33 -9.34
CA ALA A 224 12.47 2.21 -8.61
C ALA A 224 12.94 3.56 -8.08
N CYS A 225 13.26 3.64 -6.79
CA CYS A 225 13.81 4.85 -6.18
C CYS A 225 14.62 4.56 -4.90
N CYS A 226 15.19 5.62 -4.39
CA CYS A 226 15.49 5.82 -2.97
C CYS A 226 16.34 4.70 -2.36
N GLY A 227 17.60 4.65 -2.67
CA GLY A 227 18.47 3.58 -2.20
C GLY A 227 19.64 4.05 -1.32
N SER A 228 20.39 3.07 -0.87
CA SER A 228 21.61 3.20 -0.08
C SER A 228 22.67 2.23 -0.59
N TRP A 229 23.91 2.65 -0.58
CA TRP A 229 25.04 1.78 -0.89
C TRP A 229 25.38 0.89 0.30
N THR A 230 25.79 -0.36 0.04
CA THR A 230 26.54 -1.13 1.04
C THR A 230 27.88 -0.44 1.30
N ALA A 231 28.42 -0.54 2.52
CA ALA A 231 29.63 0.18 2.89
C ALA A 231 30.86 -0.24 2.06
N ASP A 232 30.88 -1.49 1.58
CA ASP A 232 31.93 -2.01 0.69
C ASP A 232 31.75 -1.57 -0.79
N GLY A 233 30.65 -0.86 -1.10
CA GLY A 233 30.35 -0.36 -2.43
C GLY A 233 29.98 -1.42 -3.46
N ARG A 234 29.86 -2.71 -3.07
CA ARG A 234 29.57 -3.78 -4.03
C ARG A 234 28.11 -3.82 -4.47
N TYR A 235 27.19 -3.33 -3.63
CA TYR A 235 25.77 -3.33 -3.94
C TYR A 235 25.12 -1.97 -3.63
N TYR A 236 24.11 -1.65 -4.43
CA TYR A 236 23.17 -0.57 -4.15
C TYR A 236 21.80 -1.18 -3.85
N ILE A 237 21.31 -0.94 -2.64
CA ILE A 237 20.02 -1.44 -2.19
C ILE A 237 18.99 -0.34 -2.42
N PHE A 238 17.90 -0.65 -3.10
CA PHE A 238 16.89 0.33 -3.46
C PHE A 238 15.49 -0.26 -3.29
N GLN A 239 14.49 0.61 -3.28
CA GLN A 239 13.09 0.19 -3.24
C GLN A 239 12.43 0.29 -4.61
N ALA A 240 11.51 -0.63 -4.88
CA ALA A 240 10.60 -0.54 -6.01
C ALA A 240 9.22 -1.05 -5.62
N SER A 241 8.19 -0.35 -6.08
CA SER A 241 6.80 -0.71 -5.86
C SER A 241 6.28 -1.53 -7.03
N GLN A 242 5.59 -2.61 -6.73
CA GLN A 242 4.97 -3.46 -7.73
C GLN A 242 3.48 -3.58 -7.43
N SER A 243 2.65 -3.35 -8.44
CA SER A 243 1.24 -3.68 -8.36
C SER A 243 1.08 -5.20 -8.36
N VAL A 244 0.28 -5.72 -7.46
CA VAL A 244 -0.15 -7.11 -7.54
C VAL A 244 -1.12 -7.21 -8.72
N PRO A 245 -0.81 -8.00 -9.76
CA PRO A 245 -1.63 -8.06 -10.96
C PRO A 245 -3.11 -8.32 -10.65
N ASN A 246 -4.01 -7.66 -11.36
CA ASN A 246 -5.46 -7.76 -11.19
C ASN A 246 -5.99 -7.34 -9.81
N THR A 247 -5.23 -6.51 -9.07
CA THR A 247 -5.67 -5.92 -7.79
C THR A 247 -5.31 -4.44 -7.73
N THR A 248 -5.86 -3.72 -6.74
CA THR A 248 -5.45 -2.35 -6.41
C THR A 248 -4.28 -2.31 -5.42
N THR A 249 -3.79 -3.48 -4.98
CA THR A 249 -2.72 -3.59 -4.00
C THR A 249 -1.36 -3.29 -4.64
N VAL A 250 -0.59 -2.43 -3.97
CA VAL A 250 0.81 -2.14 -4.32
C VAL A 250 1.70 -2.58 -3.16
N VAL A 251 2.74 -3.33 -3.45
CA VAL A 251 3.73 -3.78 -2.46
C VAL A 251 5.08 -3.19 -2.83
N THR A 252 5.72 -2.51 -1.88
CA THR A 252 7.07 -1.98 -2.03
C THR A 252 8.07 -2.99 -1.46
N LYS A 253 9.08 -3.33 -2.24
CA LYS A 253 10.11 -4.30 -1.88
C LYS A 253 11.50 -3.69 -1.98
N LEU A 254 12.45 -4.26 -1.25
CA LEU A 254 13.86 -3.95 -1.38
C LEU A 254 14.51 -4.87 -2.40
N TRP A 255 15.39 -4.28 -3.20
CA TRP A 255 16.13 -4.93 -4.28
C TRP A 255 17.60 -4.56 -4.18
N ALA A 256 18.47 -5.43 -4.65
CA ALA A 256 19.91 -5.18 -4.75
C ALA A 256 20.35 -5.20 -6.21
N ILE A 257 21.19 -4.23 -6.59
CA ILE A 257 21.91 -4.25 -7.87
C ILE A 257 23.41 -4.21 -7.60
N SER A 258 24.17 -5.09 -8.27
CA SER A 258 25.64 -5.11 -8.18
C SER A 258 26.22 -3.84 -8.79
N SER A 259 27.32 -3.34 -8.21
CA SER A 259 28.11 -2.23 -8.74
C SER A 259 29.38 -2.69 -9.47
N SER A 260 29.67 -4.00 -9.54
CA SER A 260 30.87 -4.51 -10.20
C SER A 260 30.83 -4.19 -11.69
N ARG A 261 31.79 -3.38 -12.11
CA ARG A 261 32.05 -3.01 -13.50
C ARG A 261 33.06 -3.99 -14.10
N GLU A 262 32.63 -5.16 -14.50
CA GLU A 262 33.32 -5.86 -15.57
C GLU A 262 32.65 -5.47 -16.88
N ASP A 263 33.35 -4.72 -17.72
CA ASP A 263 32.94 -4.33 -19.09
C ASP A 263 31.74 -3.36 -19.26
N GLY A 264 31.77 -2.20 -18.60
CA GLY A 264 31.20 -0.95 -19.16
C GLY A 264 29.68 -0.82 -19.35
N LEU A 265 28.89 -1.89 -19.27
CA LEU A 265 27.44 -1.94 -19.45
C LEU A 265 26.90 -3.10 -18.62
N ASN A 266 26.83 -2.95 -17.30
CA ASN A 266 26.19 -3.97 -16.48
C ASN A 266 24.77 -3.58 -16.08
N ASP A 267 23.81 -3.98 -16.90
CA ASP A 267 22.43 -4.24 -16.48
C ASP A 267 22.38 -5.59 -15.76
N SER A 268 23.06 -5.73 -14.62
CA SER A 268 22.86 -6.89 -13.78
C SER A 268 21.37 -6.86 -13.32
N GLU A 269 20.70 -7.97 -13.50
CA GLU A 269 19.30 -8.06 -13.12
C GLU A 269 19.16 -7.86 -11.60
N PRO A 270 18.28 -6.98 -11.10
CA PRO A 270 18.13 -6.75 -9.67
C PRO A 270 17.69 -8.00 -8.94
N VAL A 271 18.26 -8.24 -7.77
CA VAL A 271 17.91 -9.35 -6.88
C VAL A 271 16.89 -8.89 -5.84
N GLU A 272 15.75 -9.59 -5.73
CA GLU A 272 14.75 -9.31 -4.71
C GLU A 272 15.27 -9.70 -3.33
N LEU A 273 15.25 -8.76 -2.38
CA LEU A 273 15.72 -8.97 -1.02
C LEU A 273 14.59 -9.25 -0.02
N THR A 274 13.41 -8.64 -0.24
CA THR A 274 12.27 -8.80 0.67
C THR A 274 11.07 -9.37 -0.07
N SER A 275 10.37 -10.31 0.57
CA SER A 275 9.17 -10.95 0.04
C SER A 275 8.07 -10.96 1.10
N GLY A 276 6.84 -11.32 0.70
CA GLY A 276 5.69 -11.40 1.59
C GLY A 276 4.80 -10.15 1.55
N PRO A 277 3.86 -10.03 2.51
CA PRO A 277 2.82 -9.02 2.47
C PRO A 277 3.26 -7.65 3.01
N MET A 278 4.39 -7.58 3.73
CA MET A 278 4.94 -6.32 4.23
C MET A 278 5.61 -5.54 3.11
N SER A 279 5.36 -4.24 3.09
CA SER A 279 6.13 -3.30 2.26
C SER A 279 7.34 -2.80 3.04
N PHE A 280 8.49 -2.70 2.36
CA PHE A 280 9.71 -2.12 2.91
C PHE A 280 10.21 -0.98 2.03
N GLY A 281 10.60 0.14 2.66
CA GLY A 281 11.12 1.30 1.96
C GLY A 281 12.08 2.12 2.81
N ASN A 282 12.59 3.20 2.23
CA ASN A 282 13.51 4.14 2.89
C ASN A 282 14.71 3.42 3.57
N VAL A 283 15.43 2.61 2.78
CA VAL A 283 16.53 1.79 3.27
C VAL A 283 17.78 2.62 3.59
N SER A 284 18.44 2.29 4.69
CA SER A 284 19.78 2.76 5.08
C SER A 284 20.68 1.58 5.39
N ALA A 285 21.83 1.51 4.77
CA ALA A 285 22.81 0.46 5.04
C ALA A 285 23.74 0.85 6.20
N GLY A 286 24.12 -0.14 7.01
CA GLY A 286 25.11 -0.01 8.06
C GLY A 286 26.55 0.02 7.53
N ARG A 287 27.51 0.30 8.42
CA ARG A 287 28.94 0.40 8.08
C ARG A 287 29.60 -0.93 7.77
N ASP A 288 29.04 -2.03 8.26
CA ASP A 288 29.62 -3.36 8.14
C ASP A 288 29.12 -4.14 6.92
N SER A 289 28.27 -3.54 6.10
CA SER A 289 27.56 -4.18 4.97
C SER A 289 26.75 -5.44 5.37
N LYS A 290 26.48 -5.64 6.67
CA LYS A 290 25.74 -6.81 7.17
C LYS A 290 24.34 -6.48 7.64
N ASN A 291 24.10 -5.21 7.94
CA ASN A 291 22.82 -4.75 8.45
C ASN A 291 22.25 -3.66 7.54
N LEU A 292 20.95 -3.77 7.31
CA LEU A 292 20.14 -2.73 6.69
C LEU A 292 19.06 -2.32 7.70
N TRP A 293 18.69 -1.07 7.68
CA TRP A 293 17.48 -0.59 8.36
C TRP A 293 16.51 -0.08 7.31
N ALA A 294 15.25 -0.39 7.48
CA ALA A 294 14.20 0.04 6.57
C ALA A 294 12.91 0.32 7.34
N ILE A 295 12.06 1.17 6.78
CA ILE A 295 10.71 1.35 7.27
C ILE A 295 9.86 0.22 6.68
N GLY A 296 9.31 -0.62 7.57
CA GLY A 296 8.37 -1.67 7.22
C GLY A 296 6.93 -1.21 7.49
N VAL A 297 6.05 -1.43 6.52
CA VAL A 297 4.61 -1.20 6.67
C VAL A 297 3.93 -2.54 6.89
N GLN A 298 3.37 -2.73 8.07
CA GLN A 298 2.59 -3.91 8.40
C GLN A 298 1.11 -3.62 8.17
N PRO A 299 0.49 -4.23 7.15
CA PRO A 299 -0.92 -4.03 6.91
C PRO A 299 -1.76 -4.53 8.09
N TRP A 300 -2.64 -3.68 8.55
CA TRP A 300 -3.66 -3.99 9.55
C TRP A 300 -4.92 -3.20 9.24
N ALA A 301 -6.06 -3.86 9.20
CA ALA A 301 -7.32 -3.21 8.87
C ALA A 301 -8.43 -3.71 9.80
N GLU A 302 -9.29 -2.81 10.23
CA GLU A 302 -10.35 -3.08 11.18
C GLU A 302 -11.72 -2.78 10.55
N VAL A 303 -12.61 -3.77 10.50
CA VAL A 303 -13.98 -3.51 10.08
C VAL A 303 -14.70 -2.75 11.18
N VAL A 304 -15.14 -1.54 10.85
CA VAL A 304 -15.87 -0.64 11.76
C VAL A 304 -17.30 -0.44 11.27
N LYS A 305 -18.23 -0.22 12.18
CA LYS A 305 -19.58 0.22 11.85
C LYS A 305 -19.85 1.62 12.39
N TYR A 306 -20.66 2.38 11.68
CA TYR A 306 -21.09 3.69 12.13
C TYR A 306 -22.17 3.55 13.20
N ASP A 307 -21.92 4.09 14.40
CA ASP A 307 -22.87 4.23 15.49
C ASP A 307 -23.49 5.63 15.46
N ALA A 308 -24.71 5.72 14.95
CA ALA A 308 -25.41 7.00 14.81
C ALA A 308 -25.74 7.66 16.17
N SER A 309 -25.83 6.89 17.26
CA SER A 309 -26.11 7.44 18.59
C SER A 309 -24.91 8.18 19.20
N ARG A 310 -23.69 7.77 18.82
CA ARG A 310 -22.43 8.34 19.29
C ARG A 310 -21.75 9.22 18.25
N ASN A 311 -22.24 9.17 17.01
CA ASN A 311 -21.61 9.80 15.85
C ASN A 311 -20.14 9.37 15.69
N GLU A 312 -19.88 8.06 15.84
CA GLU A 312 -18.53 7.50 15.76
C GLU A 312 -18.47 6.15 15.05
N PHE A 313 -17.28 5.77 14.57
CA PHE A 313 -17.02 4.45 14.00
C PHE A 313 -16.49 3.51 15.08
N VAL A 314 -17.20 2.43 15.35
CA VAL A 314 -16.85 1.42 16.36
C VAL A 314 -16.49 0.09 15.71
N PRO A 315 -15.51 -0.67 16.24
CA PRO A 315 -15.18 -1.98 15.71
C PRO A 315 -16.38 -2.94 15.70
N VAL A 316 -16.55 -3.68 14.61
CA VAL A 316 -17.54 -4.77 14.53
C VAL A 316 -17.08 -5.96 15.37
N VAL A 317 -15.82 -6.34 15.24
CA VAL A 317 -15.16 -7.37 16.06
C VAL A 317 -13.82 -6.81 16.52
N PRO A 318 -13.68 -6.34 17.77
CA PRO A 318 -12.45 -5.74 18.26
C PRO A 318 -11.24 -6.68 18.14
N GLY A 319 -10.12 -6.14 17.63
CA GLY A 319 -8.87 -6.89 17.49
C GLY A 319 -8.85 -7.89 16.33
N LEU A 320 -9.83 -7.85 15.43
CA LEU A 320 -9.84 -8.64 14.20
C LEU A 320 -9.34 -7.80 13.03
N SER A 321 -8.20 -8.19 12.44
CA SER A 321 -7.71 -7.58 11.21
C SER A 321 -8.35 -8.23 10.00
N ALA A 322 -9.25 -7.50 9.33
CA ALA A 322 -10.11 -8.06 8.29
C ALA A 322 -10.63 -7.01 7.30
N SER A 323 -11.04 -7.50 6.12
CA SER A 323 -11.85 -6.79 5.14
C SER A 323 -13.01 -7.66 4.65
N ASP A 324 -13.87 -7.11 3.78
CA ASP A 324 -14.95 -7.83 3.10
C ASP A 324 -15.80 -8.69 4.07
N LEU A 325 -16.22 -8.10 5.20
CA LEU A 325 -17.00 -8.80 6.23
C LEU A 325 -18.47 -8.87 5.85
N GLU A 326 -19.03 -10.06 5.85
CA GLU A 326 -20.47 -10.27 5.62
C GLU A 326 -21.10 -11.15 6.70
N PHE A 327 -22.30 -10.78 7.13
CA PHE A 327 -23.10 -11.55 8.09
C PHE A 327 -23.93 -12.62 7.35
N SER A 328 -24.10 -13.79 7.98
CA SER A 328 -25.13 -14.74 7.57
C SER A 328 -26.54 -14.13 7.76
N ALA A 329 -27.53 -14.64 7.03
CA ALA A 329 -28.90 -14.14 7.07
C ALA A 329 -29.52 -14.15 8.49
N ASP A 330 -29.12 -15.07 9.36
CA ASP A 330 -29.55 -15.16 10.76
C ASP A 330 -28.73 -14.28 11.72
N GLY A 331 -27.71 -13.54 11.20
CA GLY A 331 -26.85 -12.65 11.98
C GLY A 331 -25.88 -13.35 12.93
N LYS A 332 -25.85 -14.70 12.99
CA LYS A 332 -25.03 -15.43 13.97
C LYS A 332 -23.61 -15.68 13.56
N TRP A 333 -23.35 -15.67 12.27
CA TRP A 333 -22.05 -15.94 11.67
C TRP A 333 -21.57 -14.77 10.85
N ILE A 334 -20.25 -14.63 10.77
CA ILE A 334 -19.58 -13.74 9.83
C ILE A 334 -18.63 -14.52 8.95
N THR A 335 -18.43 -14.04 7.74
CA THR A 335 -17.31 -14.40 6.88
C THR A 335 -16.51 -13.14 6.59
N TYR A 336 -15.21 -13.27 6.46
CA TYR A 336 -14.30 -12.14 6.23
C TYR A 336 -13.00 -12.57 5.57
N ILE A 337 -12.28 -11.61 5.01
CA ILE A 337 -10.94 -11.79 4.47
C ILE A 337 -9.91 -11.29 5.48
N SER A 338 -8.97 -12.14 5.86
CA SER A 338 -7.90 -11.78 6.81
C SER A 338 -6.89 -10.82 6.20
N ILE A 339 -6.45 -9.83 6.95
CA ILE A 339 -5.39 -8.90 6.58
C ILE A 339 -4.17 -9.18 7.51
N PRO A 340 -2.95 -9.35 6.97
CA PRO A 340 -2.54 -9.26 5.55
C PRO A 340 -2.70 -10.57 4.75
N GLY A 341 -3.18 -11.65 5.35
CA GLY A 341 -3.12 -13.00 4.77
C GLY A 341 -3.96 -13.21 3.50
N GLY A 342 -5.00 -12.40 3.25
CA GLY A 342 -5.88 -12.55 2.09
C GLY A 342 -6.62 -13.88 2.06
N LYS A 343 -6.94 -14.47 3.24
CA LYS A 343 -7.63 -15.77 3.35
C LYS A 343 -9.05 -15.58 3.82
N LEU A 344 -9.93 -16.41 3.29
CA LEU A 344 -11.32 -16.47 3.70
C LEU A 344 -11.44 -17.23 5.02
N PHE A 345 -12.13 -16.59 5.97
CA PHE A 345 -12.49 -17.16 7.26
C PHE A 345 -14.00 -17.09 7.49
N ARG A 346 -14.47 -17.99 8.36
CA ARG A 346 -15.77 -17.90 9.01
C ARG A 346 -15.57 -17.83 10.52
N ALA A 347 -16.42 -17.06 11.23
CA ALA A 347 -16.44 -17.01 12.68
C ALA A 347 -17.88 -16.77 13.18
N ARG A 348 -18.12 -16.87 14.49
CA ARG A 348 -19.32 -16.30 15.11
C ARG A 348 -19.30 -14.78 14.94
N ALA A 349 -20.48 -14.16 15.05
CA ALA A 349 -20.61 -12.70 14.96
C ALA A 349 -19.80 -11.94 16.03
N ASP A 350 -19.48 -12.58 17.15
CA ASP A 350 -18.61 -12.06 18.21
C ASP A 350 -17.11 -12.32 17.97
N GLY A 351 -16.76 -12.94 16.85
CA GLY A 351 -15.38 -13.29 16.49
C GLY A 351 -14.89 -14.62 17.07
N SER A 352 -15.69 -15.36 17.82
CA SER A 352 -15.35 -16.70 18.31
C SER A 352 -15.49 -17.78 17.23
N GLU A 353 -15.10 -19.02 17.52
CA GLU A 353 -15.19 -20.18 16.62
C GLU A 353 -14.60 -19.91 15.21
N LYS A 354 -13.44 -19.28 15.14
CA LYS A 354 -12.74 -18.97 13.86
C LYS A 354 -12.38 -20.23 13.12
N LEU A 355 -12.75 -20.31 11.83
CA LEU A 355 -12.40 -21.37 10.92
C LEU A 355 -11.83 -20.77 9.64
N GLN A 356 -10.58 -21.09 9.32
CA GLN A 356 -9.99 -20.75 8.04
C GLN A 356 -10.59 -21.66 6.96
N LEU A 357 -11.16 -21.06 5.90
CA LEU A 357 -11.80 -21.78 4.82
C LEU A 357 -10.90 -21.96 3.60
N THR A 358 -9.95 -21.06 3.36
CA THR A 358 -9.02 -21.13 2.23
C THR A 358 -7.57 -21.13 2.69
N SER A 359 -6.69 -21.79 1.90
CA SER A 359 -5.25 -21.90 2.15
C SER A 359 -4.46 -21.74 0.82
N GLY A 360 -3.13 -21.88 0.88
CA GLY A 360 -2.25 -21.75 -0.30
C GLY A 360 -1.93 -20.30 -0.64
N SER A 361 -1.40 -20.02 -1.85
CA SER A 361 -0.89 -18.72 -2.28
C SER A 361 -1.98 -17.76 -2.80
N GLY A 362 -3.19 -18.24 -3.07
CA GLY A 362 -4.28 -17.40 -3.61
C GLY A 362 -4.79 -16.36 -2.61
N LEU A 363 -5.18 -15.18 -3.12
CA LEU A 363 -5.95 -14.19 -2.40
C LEU A 363 -7.44 -14.50 -2.54
N ALA A 364 -8.22 -14.29 -1.48
CA ALA A 364 -9.68 -14.35 -1.50
C ALA A 364 -10.27 -12.95 -1.36
N ALA A 365 -11.46 -12.72 -1.91
CA ALA A 365 -12.20 -11.45 -1.79
C ALA A 365 -13.71 -11.66 -1.97
N LEU A 366 -14.50 -10.65 -1.61
CA LEU A 366 -15.94 -10.54 -1.82
C LEU A 366 -16.73 -11.82 -1.45
N PRO A 367 -16.62 -12.33 -0.22
CA PRO A 367 -17.42 -13.46 0.20
C PRO A 367 -18.91 -13.10 0.24
N ARG A 368 -19.78 -14.08 -0.06
CA ARG A 368 -21.25 -13.94 -0.04
C ARG A 368 -21.89 -15.21 0.50
N TRP A 369 -22.62 -15.08 1.59
CA TRP A 369 -23.41 -16.17 2.15
C TRP A 369 -24.56 -16.58 1.23
N SER A 370 -24.77 -17.88 1.05
CA SER A 370 -26.05 -18.35 0.50
C SER A 370 -27.19 -18.05 1.49
N PRO A 371 -28.42 -17.81 1.02
CA PRO A 371 -29.56 -17.48 1.89
C PRO A 371 -29.84 -18.52 2.99
N ASP A 372 -29.51 -19.80 2.73
CA ASP A 372 -29.67 -20.91 3.70
C ASP A 372 -28.48 -21.05 4.67
N GLY A 373 -27.44 -20.20 4.53
CA GLY A 373 -26.26 -20.20 5.39
C GLY A 373 -25.34 -21.43 5.26
N LYS A 374 -25.50 -22.25 4.23
CA LYS A 374 -24.70 -23.49 4.09
C LYS A 374 -23.49 -23.35 3.20
N THR A 375 -23.51 -22.39 2.28
CA THR A 375 -22.48 -22.17 1.27
C THR A 375 -22.02 -20.71 1.28
N ILE A 376 -20.73 -20.50 0.99
CA ILE A 376 -20.16 -19.17 0.78
C ILE A 376 -19.63 -19.13 -0.65
N ALA A 377 -20.09 -18.16 -1.45
CA ALA A 377 -19.48 -17.81 -2.71
C ALA A 377 -18.35 -16.81 -2.44
N TYR A 378 -17.22 -16.92 -3.10
CA TYR A 378 -16.12 -15.97 -2.98
C TYR A 378 -15.28 -15.98 -4.25
N VAL A 379 -14.54 -14.92 -4.48
CA VAL A 379 -13.58 -14.88 -5.59
C VAL A 379 -12.16 -15.16 -5.08
N SER A 380 -11.35 -15.79 -5.90
CA SER A 380 -9.95 -16.07 -5.59
C SER A 380 -9.05 -15.73 -6.78
N LEU A 381 -7.92 -15.12 -6.46
CA LEU A 381 -6.85 -14.80 -7.41
C LEU A 381 -5.60 -15.58 -7.03
N LYS A 382 -5.11 -16.44 -7.91
CA LYS A 382 -3.79 -17.04 -7.77
C LYS A 382 -2.75 -16.28 -8.59
N PRO A 383 -1.47 -16.33 -8.20
CA PRO A 383 -0.41 -15.68 -8.96
C PRO A 383 -0.42 -16.08 -10.43
N GLY A 384 -0.46 -15.08 -11.34
CA GLY A 384 -0.49 -15.29 -12.79
C GLY A 384 -1.84 -15.71 -13.38
N GLU A 385 -2.89 -15.88 -12.56
CA GLU A 385 -4.24 -16.22 -13.02
C GLU A 385 -5.16 -14.98 -12.99
N SER A 386 -6.38 -15.13 -13.52
CA SER A 386 -7.49 -14.18 -13.38
C SER A 386 -8.31 -14.51 -12.13
N TRP A 387 -9.10 -13.55 -11.64
CA TRP A 387 -10.07 -13.79 -10.58
C TRP A 387 -11.06 -14.88 -10.98
N LYS A 388 -11.26 -15.86 -10.09
CA LYS A 388 -12.19 -16.96 -10.31
C LYS A 388 -13.18 -17.07 -9.16
N LEU A 389 -14.42 -17.35 -9.50
CA LEU A 389 -15.51 -17.55 -8.54
C LEU A 389 -15.54 -18.99 -8.06
N PHE A 390 -15.60 -19.15 -6.74
CA PHE A 390 -15.68 -20.43 -6.04
C PHE A 390 -16.86 -20.49 -5.09
N LEU A 391 -17.31 -21.70 -4.84
CA LEU A 391 -18.26 -22.06 -3.78
C LEU A 391 -17.55 -22.94 -2.77
N ILE A 392 -17.74 -22.66 -1.48
CA ILE A 392 -17.22 -23.47 -0.39
C ILE A 392 -18.29 -23.73 0.66
N PRO A 393 -18.42 -24.96 1.22
CA PRO A 393 -19.31 -25.19 2.34
C PRO A 393 -18.93 -24.33 3.54
N ALA A 394 -19.91 -23.70 4.19
CA ALA A 394 -19.67 -22.84 5.35
C ALA A 394 -18.99 -23.56 6.53
N LYS A 395 -19.09 -24.88 6.59
CA LYS A 395 -18.42 -25.74 7.60
C LYS A 395 -16.99 -26.12 7.22
N GLY A 396 -16.50 -25.62 6.09
CA GLY A 396 -15.22 -26.03 5.49
C GLY A 396 -15.38 -27.18 4.52
N GLY A 397 -14.36 -27.41 3.73
CA GLY A 397 -14.34 -28.44 2.68
C GLY A 397 -13.51 -28.01 1.48
N VAL A 398 -13.67 -28.71 0.37
CA VAL A 398 -12.95 -28.40 -0.87
C VAL A 398 -13.72 -27.33 -1.65
N PRO A 399 -13.07 -26.19 -1.99
CA PRO A 399 -13.66 -25.18 -2.85
C PRO A 399 -13.96 -25.75 -4.25
N GLN A 400 -15.11 -25.39 -4.81
CA GLN A 400 -15.52 -25.75 -6.15
C GLN A 400 -15.58 -24.53 -7.03
N ALA A 401 -14.86 -24.53 -8.16
CA ALA A 401 -14.95 -23.45 -9.14
C ALA A 401 -16.33 -23.44 -9.80
N VAL A 402 -16.90 -22.24 -9.98
CA VAL A 402 -18.23 -22.06 -10.60
C VAL A 402 -18.17 -22.31 -12.11
N SER A 403 -17.08 -21.92 -12.75
CA SER A 403 -16.87 -22.12 -14.19
C SER A 403 -15.40 -22.36 -14.48
N ALA A 404 -15.14 -23.13 -15.53
CA ALA A 404 -13.80 -23.36 -16.07
C ALA A 404 -13.43 -22.36 -17.19
N GLU A 405 -14.30 -21.43 -17.55
CA GLU A 405 -14.06 -20.47 -18.62
C GLU A 405 -12.87 -19.55 -18.31
N SER A 406 -12.19 -19.06 -19.33
CA SER A 406 -11.17 -18.02 -19.24
C SER A 406 -11.79 -16.67 -18.82
N GLY A 407 -11.00 -15.70 -18.38
CA GLY A 407 -11.50 -14.41 -17.93
C GLY A 407 -11.71 -14.33 -16.41
N SER A 408 -11.97 -13.12 -15.90
CA SER A 408 -12.23 -12.86 -14.50
C SER A 408 -13.71 -12.97 -14.18
N GLN A 409 -14.03 -13.68 -13.10
CA GLN A 409 -15.39 -13.82 -12.56
C GLN A 409 -15.41 -13.18 -11.18
N ILE A 410 -16.16 -12.11 -11.02
CA ILE A 410 -16.17 -11.35 -9.76
C ILE A 410 -17.57 -10.99 -9.31
N ASP A 411 -17.67 -10.59 -8.04
CA ASP A 411 -18.82 -9.92 -7.44
C ASP A 411 -20.12 -10.72 -7.53
N ALA A 412 -20.08 -11.93 -6.96
CA ALA A 412 -21.23 -12.82 -6.92
C ALA A 412 -22.37 -12.28 -6.07
N ASN A 413 -23.62 -12.57 -6.48
CA ASN A 413 -24.82 -12.24 -5.74
C ASN A 413 -25.87 -13.37 -5.86
N TRP A 414 -26.38 -13.84 -4.73
CA TRP A 414 -27.37 -14.91 -4.67
C TRP A 414 -28.78 -14.43 -4.98
N SER A 415 -29.57 -15.27 -5.65
CA SER A 415 -31.03 -15.07 -5.64
C SER A 415 -31.58 -15.32 -4.24
N ALA A 416 -32.70 -14.65 -3.88
CA ALA A 416 -33.31 -14.76 -2.56
C ALA A 416 -33.67 -16.22 -2.18
N ASP A 417 -34.04 -17.05 -3.15
CA ASP A 417 -34.36 -18.46 -2.97
C ASP A 417 -33.14 -19.39 -2.96
N GLY A 418 -31.93 -18.84 -3.17
CA GLY A 418 -30.67 -19.59 -3.20
C GLY A 418 -30.49 -20.52 -4.39
N LYS A 419 -31.40 -20.50 -5.39
CA LYS A 419 -31.35 -21.41 -6.54
C LYS A 419 -30.50 -20.93 -7.68
N ARG A 420 -30.12 -19.64 -7.69
CA ARG A 420 -29.31 -19.03 -8.72
C ARG A 420 -28.22 -18.15 -8.12
N LEU A 421 -27.09 -18.07 -8.82
CA LEU A 421 -25.99 -17.19 -8.48
C LEU A 421 -25.69 -16.34 -9.71
N MET A 422 -25.61 -15.04 -9.51
CA MET A 422 -25.29 -14.06 -10.53
C MET A 422 -23.87 -13.52 -10.27
N PHE A 423 -23.11 -13.23 -11.33
CA PHE A 423 -21.77 -12.67 -11.20
C PHE A 423 -21.38 -11.88 -12.45
N GLY A 424 -20.42 -10.98 -12.29
CA GLY A 424 -19.78 -10.27 -13.40
C GLY A 424 -18.71 -11.16 -14.06
N ASP A 425 -18.74 -11.23 -15.37
CA ASP A 425 -17.75 -11.93 -16.20
C ASP A 425 -16.97 -10.90 -17.02
N PHE A 426 -15.64 -10.90 -16.84
CA PHE A 426 -14.70 -9.99 -17.48
C PHE A 426 -13.86 -10.80 -18.47
N ASN A 427 -14.34 -10.99 -19.66
CA ASN A 427 -13.59 -11.62 -20.73
C ASN A 427 -12.63 -10.62 -21.38
N HIS A 428 -11.42 -11.08 -21.70
CA HIS A 428 -10.42 -10.27 -22.41
C HIS A 428 -10.69 -10.19 -23.94
N ASP A 429 -11.77 -10.79 -24.40
CA ASP A 429 -12.21 -10.71 -25.80
C ASP A 429 -13.11 -9.49 -26.06
N ALA A 430 -13.45 -9.29 -27.33
CA ALA A 430 -14.20 -8.11 -27.79
C ALA A 430 -15.60 -7.94 -27.16
N ALA A 431 -16.11 -8.94 -26.44
CA ALA A 431 -17.39 -8.88 -25.74
C ALA A 431 -17.30 -8.17 -24.37
N GLY A 432 -16.08 -8.05 -23.80
CA GLY A 432 -15.83 -7.28 -22.58
C GLY A 432 -16.57 -7.79 -21.35
N LEU A 433 -17.27 -6.88 -20.67
CA LEU A 433 -18.03 -7.12 -19.45
C LEU A 433 -19.40 -7.71 -19.77
N SER A 434 -19.87 -8.65 -18.93
CA SER A 434 -21.26 -9.13 -18.99
C SER A 434 -21.69 -9.71 -17.63
N ILE A 435 -23.00 -9.89 -17.45
CA ILE A 435 -23.55 -10.52 -16.24
C ILE A 435 -23.98 -11.94 -16.59
N ARG A 436 -23.49 -12.91 -15.83
CA ARG A 436 -23.83 -14.33 -15.96
C ARG A 436 -24.69 -14.80 -14.81
N ILE A 437 -25.54 -15.77 -15.07
CA ILE A 437 -26.42 -16.43 -14.11
C ILE A 437 -26.14 -17.93 -14.16
N LEU A 438 -25.69 -18.50 -13.03
CA LEU A 438 -25.65 -19.93 -12.80
C LEU A 438 -26.97 -20.40 -12.17
N ASP A 439 -27.65 -21.34 -12.79
CA ASP A 439 -28.81 -22.03 -12.23
C ASP A 439 -28.38 -23.38 -11.63
N PHE A 440 -28.56 -23.54 -10.32
CA PHE A 440 -28.10 -24.75 -9.59
C PHE A 440 -28.91 -25.99 -9.88
N LYS A 441 -30.14 -25.87 -10.42
CA LYS A 441 -30.95 -27.01 -10.80
C LYS A 441 -30.49 -27.61 -12.12
N THR A 442 -30.15 -26.75 -13.06
CA THR A 442 -29.75 -27.18 -14.42
C THR A 442 -28.23 -27.28 -14.59
N HIS A 443 -27.46 -26.71 -13.67
CA HIS A 443 -25.99 -26.52 -13.72
C HIS A 443 -25.54 -25.77 -14.97
N LYS A 444 -26.41 -24.90 -15.53
CA LYS A 444 -26.09 -24.09 -16.70
C LYS A 444 -25.80 -22.66 -16.29
N THR A 445 -24.76 -22.10 -16.89
CA THR A 445 -24.45 -20.67 -16.84
C THR A 445 -24.92 -20.03 -18.13
N THR A 446 -25.70 -18.95 -18.03
CA THR A 446 -26.21 -18.19 -19.16
C THR A 446 -25.93 -16.71 -18.96
N MET A 447 -25.67 -15.99 -20.05
CA MET A 447 -25.58 -14.53 -20.02
C MET A 447 -26.98 -13.93 -19.87
N LEU A 448 -27.11 -12.90 -19.01
CA LEU A 448 -28.33 -12.12 -18.94
C LEU A 448 -28.45 -11.23 -20.18
N PRO A 449 -29.51 -11.35 -20.99
CA PRO A 449 -29.65 -10.57 -22.21
C PRO A 449 -29.56 -9.06 -21.97
N GLY A 450 -28.81 -8.35 -22.82
CA GLY A 450 -28.61 -6.91 -22.74
C GLY A 450 -27.71 -6.45 -21.59
N SER A 451 -26.94 -7.36 -20.99
CA SER A 451 -25.99 -7.03 -19.92
C SER A 451 -24.56 -6.79 -20.43
N GLU A 452 -24.36 -6.73 -21.74
CA GLU A 452 -23.07 -6.43 -22.35
C GLU A 452 -22.56 -5.06 -21.85
N GLY A 453 -21.33 -5.01 -21.41
CA GLY A 453 -20.73 -3.81 -20.81
C GLY A 453 -21.11 -3.57 -19.33
N LEU A 454 -21.93 -4.41 -18.70
CA LEU A 454 -22.36 -4.22 -17.31
C LEU A 454 -21.64 -5.16 -16.34
N PHE A 455 -21.46 -4.71 -15.10
CA PHE A 455 -20.81 -5.48 -14.04
C PHE A 455 -21.40 -5.18 -12.65
N SER A 456 -20.88 -5.84 -11.60
CA SER A 456 -21.30 -5.65 -10.19
C SER A 456 -22.82 -5.82 -9.98
N PRO A 457 -23.39 -6.98 -10.35
CA PRO A 457 -24.83 -7.22 -10.25
C PRO A 457 -25.31 -7.28 -8.81
N ARG A 458 -26.45 -6.67 -8.51
CA ARG A 458 -27.11 -6.73 -7.20
C ARG A 458 -28.59 -7.05 -7.40
N TRP A 459 -28.97 -8.25 -7.01
CA TRP A 459 -30.35 -8.68 -7.01
C TRP A 459 -31.14 -8.05 -5.87
N SER A 460 -32.32 -7.51 -6.13
CA SER A 460 -33.20 -7.05 -5.05
C SER A 460 -33.70 -8.24 -4.21
N PRO A 461 -33.91 -8.06 -2.89
CA PRO A 461 -34.39 -9.13 -2.02
C PRO A 461 -35.69 -9.79 -2.46
N ASP A 462 -36.62 -9.05 -3.09
CA ASP A 462 -37.85 -9.57 -3.64
C ASP A 462 -37.70 -10.32 -4.98
N GLY A 463 -36.48 -10.26 -5.56
CA GLY A 463 -36.17 -10.90 -6.84
C GLY A 463 -36.69 -10.19 -8.08
N ARG A 464 -37.34 -9.02 -7.93
CA ARG A 464 -37.91 -8.28 -9.06
C ARG A 464 -36.88 -7.49 -9.87
N TYR A 465 -35.93 -6.87 -9.19
CA TYR A 465 -34.97 -5.96 -9.81
C TYR A 465 -33.52 -6.49 -9.75
N LEU A 466 -32.72 -6.06 -10.71
CA LEU A 466 -31.28 -6.16 -10.69
C LEU A 466 -30.68 -4.78 -10.94
N ALA A 467 -29.86 -4.31 -10.03
CA ALA A 467 -29.00 -3.16 -10.27
C ALA A 467 -27.63 -3.62 -10.77
N ALA A 468 -27.05 -2.90 -11.72
CA ALA A 468 -25.71 -3.16 -12.23
C ALA A 468 -24.99 -1.86 -12.57
N LEU A 469 -23.64 -1.89 -12.54
CA LEU A 469 -22.81 -0.77 -12.92
C LEU A 469 -22.48 -0.81 -14.40
N ALA A 470 -22.45 0.36 -15.03
CA ALA A 470 -21.86 0.54 -16.34
C ALA A 470 -20.32 0.69 -16.25
N PRO A 471 -19.56 0.53 -17.35
CA PRO A 471 -18.08 0.55 -17.33
C PRO A 471 -17.45 1.84 -16.79
N ASP A 472 -18.17 2.96 -16.85
CA ASP A 472 -17.75 4.26 -16.34
C ASP A 472 -17.77 4.33 -14.80
N SER A 473 -18.34 3.31 -14.13
CA SER A 473 -18.56 3.25 -12.68
C SER A 473 -19.37 4.43 -12.12
N THR A 474 -20.00 5.24 -12.95
CA THR A 474 -20.84 6.38 -12.54
C THR A 474 -22.31 6.14 -12.83
N SER A 475 -22.63 5.25 -13.76
CA SER A 475 -23.99 4.96 -14.19
C SER A 475 -24.50 3.65 -13.59
N LEU A 476 -25.68 3.71 -12.96
CA LEU A 476 -26.43 2.54 -12.51
C LEU A 476 -27.51 2.20 -13.54
N MET A 477 -27.53 0.94 -13.91
CA MET A 477 -28.55 0.34 -14.76
C MET A 477 -29.49 -0.51 -13.90
N LEU A 478 -30.77 -0.52 -14.24
CA LEU A 478 -31.80 -1.31 -13.55
C LEU A 478 -32.45 -2.25 -14.56
N TYR A 479 -32.48 -3.53 -14.24
CA TYR A 479 -33.22 -4.55 -14.96
C TYR A 479 -34.49 -4.92 -14.18
N ASP A 480 -35.65 -4.85 -14.80
CA ASP A 480 -36.90 -5.37 -14.26
C ASP A 480 -37.18 -6.76 -14.83
N PHE A 481 -37.16 -7.80 -14.00
CA PHE A 481 -37.41 -9.18 -14.40
C PHE A 481 -38.84 -9.43 -14.86
N THR A 482 -39.81 -8.59 -14.47
CA THR A 482 -41.21 -8.68 -14.91
C THR A 482 -41.33 -8.16 -16.35
N GLU A 483 -40.68 -7.03 -16.64
CA GLU A 483 -40.70 -6.42 -17.96
C GLU A 483 -39.62 -6.98 -18.89
N GLN A 484 -38.64 -7.71 -18.34
CA GLN A 484 -37.46 -8.23 -19.05
C GLN A 484 -36.69 -7.13 -19.79
N LYS A 485 -36.52 -5.97 -19.15
CA LYS A 485 -35.96 -4.78 -19.79
C LYS A 485 -34.96 -4.07 -18.90
N TRP A 486 -33.87 -3.62 -19.51
CA TRP A 486 -32.92 -2.69 -18.93
C TRP A 486 -33.39 -1.24 -19.07
N SER A 487 -33.15 -0.44 -18.06
CA SER A 487 -33.27 1.02 -18.11
C SER A 487 -32.07 1.66 -17.41
N LYS A 488 -31.66 2.82 -17.87
CA LYS A 488 -30.70 3.64 -17.13
C LYS A 488 -31.43 4.24 -15.94
N TRP A 489 -30.92 3.97 -14.74
CA TRP A 489 -31.56 4.42 -13.51
C TRP A 489 -31.06 5.80 -13.09
N ILE A 490 -29.73 5.91 -12.85
CA ILE A 490 -29.08 7.17 -12.49
C ILE A 490 -27.74 7.33 -13.18
N THR A 491 -27.24 8.58 -13.18
CA THR A 491 -25.83 8.89 -13.36
C THR A 491 -25.38 9.69 -12.15
N ALA A 492 -24.48 9.13 -11.35
CA ALA A 492 -23.88 9.82 -10.22
C ALA A 492 -22.78 10.78 -10.68
N SER A 493 -22.51 11.81 -9.87
CA SER A 493 -21.42 12.76 -10.14
C SER A 493 -20.03 12.23 -9.76
N GLY A 494 -19.97 11.12 -9.04
CA GLY A 494 -18.75 10.40 -8.67
C GLY A 494 -18.85 8.91 -8.94
N ALA A 495 -17.80 8.17 -8.61
CA ALA A 495 -17.80 6.72 -8.77
C ALA A 495 -18.78 6.05 -7.79
N VAL A 496 -19.63 5.17 -8.32
CA VAL A 496 -20.55 4.34 -7.56
C VAL A 496 -19.84 3.05 -7.17
N ASN A 497 -19.74 2.79 -5.87
CA ASN A 497 -19.10 1.59 -5.34
C ASN A 497 -20.05 0.81 -4.43
N TYR A 498 -19.88 -0.50 -4.37
CA TYR A 498 -20.54 -1.43 -3.45
C TYR A 498 -22.05 -1.22 -3.28
N PRO A 499 -22.84 -1.24 -4.38
CA PRO A 499 -24.29 -1.03 -4.28
C PRO A 499 -24.94 -2.14 -3.47
N VAL A 500 -25.91 -1.76 -2.58
CA VAL A 500 -26.64 -2.66 -1.66
C VAL A 500 -28.12 -2.28 -1.63
N TRP A 501 -29.01 -3.24 -1.85
CA TRP A 501 -30.45 -3.02 -1.73
C TRP A 501 -30.90 -2.85 -0.27
N SER A 502 -31.94 -2.06 -0.07
CA SER A 502 -32.72 -2.09 1.17
C SER A 502 -33.47 -3.42 1.30
N ALA A 503 -33.76 -3.84 2.54
CA ALA A 503 -34.45 -5.10 2.80
C ALA A 503 -35.87 -5.16 2.17
N ASP A 504 -36.52 -4.00 2.00
CA ASP A 504 -37.85 -3.85 1.39
C ASP A 504 -37.79 -3.75 -0.15
N SER A 505 -36.58 -3.84 -0.76
CA SER A 505 -36.39 -3.71 -2.19
C SER A 505 -36.78 -2.36 -2.82
N GLN A 506 -37.05 -1.33 -1.98
CA GLN A 506 -37.53 -0.04 -2.47
C GLN A 506 -36.39 0.97 -2.74
N SER A 507 -35.19 0.70 -2.25
CA SER A 507 -34.06 1.60 -2.38
C SER A 507 -32.75 0.86 -2.63
N LEU A 508 -31.85 1.48 -3.38
CA LEU A 508 -30.47 1.05 -3.50
C LEU A 508 -29.57 2.08 -2.82
N TYR A 509 -28.64 1.61 -2.04
CA TYR A 509 -27.60 2.41 -1.42
C TYR A 509 -26.27 2.12 -2.11
N PHE A 510 -25.38 3.10 -2.14
CA PHE A 510 -24.05 2.96 -2.68
C PHE A 510 -23.07 3.94 -2.03
N ASP A 511 -21.81 3.59 -2.07
CA ASP A 511 -20.69 4.41 -1.65
C ASP A 511 -20.25 5.27 -2.84
N ASP A 512 -20.07 6.58 -2.65
CA ASP A 512 -19.57 7.47 -3.68
C ASP A 512 -18.48 8.41 -3.14
N LEU A 513 -17.64 8.88 -4.06
CA LEU A 513 -16.60 9.88 -3.80
C LEU A 513 -16.83 11.07 -4.72
N ILE A 514 -17.27 12.19 -4.15
CA ILE A 514 -17.49 13.45 -4.87
C ILE A 514 -16.62 14.55 -4.23
N ASP A 515 -15.81 15.21 -5.02
CA ASP A 515 -14.93 16.32 -4.59
C ASP A 515 -14.04 15.97 -3.39
N GLY A 516 -13.60 14.71 -3.31
CA GLY A 516 -12.79 14.20 -2.19
C GLY A 516 -13.59 13.87 -0.93
N VAL A 517 -14.93 13.97 -0.95
CA VAL A 517 -15.80 13.63 0.17
C VAL A 517 -16.47 12.29 -0.10
N GLU A 518 -16.14 11.29 0.72
CA GLU A 518 -16.80 9.99 0.68
C GLU A 518 -18.15 10.03 1.41
N SER A 519 -19.18 9.46 0.77
CA SER A 519 -20.51 9.42 1.34
C SER A 519 -21.30 8.18 0.92
N ILE A 520 -22.25 7.75 1.76
CA ILE A 520 -23.27 6.80 1.38
C ILE A 520 -24.49 7.56 0.85
N ARG A 521 -24.91 7.19 -0.35
CA ARG A 521 -26.12 7.72 -0.98
C ARG A 521 -27.18 6.67 -1.11
N ARG A 522 -28.41 7.12 -1.26
CA ARG A 522 -29.59 6.29 -1.48
C ARG A 522 -30.37 6.81 -2.70
N VAL A 523 -30.80 5.88 -3.56
CA VAL A 523 -31.78 6.17 -4.62
C VAL A 523 -32.98 5.24 -4.46
N LYS A 524 -34.19 5.78 -4.57
CA LYS A 524 -35.43 5.00 -4.50
C LYS A 524 -35.85 4.52 -5.88
N VAL A 525 -36.45 3.33 -5.95
CA VAL A 525 -37.03 2.82 -7.21
C VAL A 525 -38.05 3.83 -7.72
N GLY A 526 -37.93 4.19 -9.01
CA GLY A 526 -38.77 5.21 -9.62
C GLY A 526 -38.31 6.66 -9.43
N GLN A 527 -37.20 6.89 -8.72
CA GLN A 527 -36.57 8.20 -8.61
C GLN A 527 -35.20 8.17 -9.33
N SER A 528 -34.72 9.33 -9.80
CA SER A 528 -33.45 9.48 -10.51
C SER A 528 -32.40 10.28 -9.71
N GLU A 529 -32.77 10.92 -8.60
CA GLU A 529 -31.89 11.77 -7.81
C GLU A 529 -31.46 11.05 -6.52
N PRO A 530 -30.15 10.73 -6.37
CA PRO A 530 -29.64 10.15 -5.13
C PRO A 530 -29.56 11.17 -4.00
N GLU A 531 -30.00 10.79 -2.81
CA GLU A 531 -29.86 11.60 -1.58
C GLU A 531 -28.69 11.10 -0.72
N LYS A 532 -27.94 12.03 -0.10
CA LYS A 532 -26.87 11.70 0.85
C LYS A 532 -27.50 11.19 2.18
N VAL A 533 -27.06 10.02 2.64
CA VAL A 533 -27.53 9.38 3.88
C VAL A 533 -26.51 9.49 5.00
N LEU A 534 -25.22 9.34 4.65
CA LEU A 534 -24.12 9.37 5.61
C LEU A 534 -22.89 9.98 4.93
N GLU A 535 -22.22 10.88 5.61
CA GLU A 535 -20.88 11.34 5.23
C GLU A 535 -19.86 10.53 6.01
N VAL A 536 -18.92 9.89 5.30
CA VAL A 536 -17.91 9.03 5.93
C VAL A 536 -16.83 9.86 6.62
N GLY A 537 -16.63 11.11 6.16
CA GLY A 537 -15.74 12.08 6.79
C GLY A 537 -14.26 11.68 6.67
N ASN A 538 -13.51 11.84 7.77
CA ASN A 538 -12.07 11.62 7.82
C ASN A 538 -11.70 10.17 8.21
N LEU A 539 -12.53 9.18 7.89
CA LEU A 539 -12.16 7.78 8.12
C LEU A 539 -11.03 7.40 7.18
N ASP A 540 -9.86 7.08 7.73
CA ASP A 540 -8.76 6.53 6.96
C ASP A 540 -9.14 5.10 6.50
N ARG A 541 -9.41 4.94 5.20
CA ARG A 541 -9.98 3.72 4.64
C ARG A 541 -8.90 2.83 4.05
N TYR A 542 -8.90 1.56 4.47
CA TYR A 542 -8.00 0.55 3.94
C TYR A 542 -8.30 0.23 2.48
N MET A 543 -7.28 0.28 1.63
CA MET A 543 -7.34 -0.12 0.23
C MET A 543 -7.13 -1.63 0.12
N GLY A 544 -8.20 -2.38 -0.05
CA GLY A 544 -8.17 -3.84 -0.27
C GLY A 544 -7.80 -4.23 -1.70
N ALA A 545 -7.85 -5.53 -2.01
CA ALA A 545 -7.48 -6.04 -3.34
C ALA A 545 -8.39 -5.55 -4.49
N LEU A 546 -9.63 -5.20 -4.17
CA LEU A 546 -10.63 -4.70 -5.13
C LEU A 546 -11.15 -3.30 -4.76
N GLY A 547 -10.32 -2.49 -4.14
CA GLY A 547 -10.65 -1.12 -3.74
C GLY A 547 -11.03 -0.97 -2.27
N VAL A 548 -11.59 0.20 -1.92
CA VAL A 548 -12.12 0.48 -0.58
C VAL A 548 -13.48 -0.20 -0.43
N TRP A 549 -13.64 -1.01 0.60
CA TRP A 549 -14.86 -1.80 0.80
C TRP A 549 -15.86 -1.11 1.74
N SER A 550 -17.16 -1.22 1.42
CA SER A 550 -18.28 -0.90 2.31
C SER A 550 -19.35 -1.99 2.30
N GLY A 551 -20.11 -2.11 3.39
CA GLY A 551 -21.14 -3.13 3.54
C GLY A 551 -22.18 -2.76 4.60
N ARG A 552 -23.06 -3.73 4.94
CA ARG A 552 -24.12 -3.57 5.96
C ARG A 552 -23.95 -4.60 7.06
N ALA A 553 -24.04 -4.16 8.30
CA ALA A 553 -24.12 -5.05 9.46
C ALA A 553 -25.53 -5.67 9.58
N ALA A 554 -25.67 -6.70 10.42
CA ALA A 554 -26.95 -7.36 10.65
C ALA A 554 -28.03 -6.42 11.23
N ASP A 555 -27.62 -5.39 11.98
CA ASP A 555 -28.51 -4.34 12.52
C ASP A 555 -28.83 -3.23 11.51
N GLY A 556 -28.32 -3.33 10.29
CA GLY A 556 -28.50 -2.36 9.23
C GLY A 556 -27.54 -1.16 9.28
N SER A 557 -26.59 -1.10 10.23
CA SER A 557 -25.56 -0.07 10.26
C SER A 557 -24.59 -0.20 9.08
N TRP A 558 -24.02 0.91 8.63
CA TRP A 558 -22.99 0.91 7.61
C TRP A 558 -21.66 0.44 8.18
N MET A 559 -20.98 -0.42 7.42
CA MET A 559 -19.65 -0.91 7.73
C MET A 559 -18.62 -0.43 6.71
N PHE A 560 -17.41 -0.18 7.21
CA PHE A 560 -16.26 0.26 6.43
C PHE A 560 -15.00 -0.46 6.92
N VAL A 561 -13.93 -0.41 6.15
CA VAL A 561 -12.63 -0.92 6.59
C VAL A 561 -11.72 0.25 6.90
N ARG A 562 -11.39 0.43 8.19
CA ARG A 562 -10.47 1.44 8.68
C ARG A 562 -9.04 0.93 8.56
N ASP A 563 -8.16 1.74 7.96
CA ASP A 563 -6.72 1.45 7.95
C ASP A 563 -6.12 1.68 9.34
N LYS A 564 -5.43 0.68 9.81
CA LYS A 564 -4.68 0.64 11.08
C LYS A 564 -3.27 0.12 10.86
N SER A 565 -2.81 0.14 9.61
CA SER A 565 -1.45 -0.28 9.26
C SER A 565 -0.42 0.51 10.06
N THR A 566 0.61 -0.18 10.53
CA THR A 566 1.69 0.44 11.31
C THR A 566 2.93 0.58 10.45
N GLN A 567 3.66 1.65 10.69
CA GLN A 567 4.95 1.92 10.06
C GLN A 567 6.02 1.88 11.14
N GLU A 568 6.89 0.88 11.07
CA GLU A 568 7.92 0.68 12.07
C GLU A 568 9.29 0.52 11.43
N VAL A 569 10.35 0.80 12.19
CA VAL A 569 11.73 0.54 11.77
C VAL A 569 12.03 -0.93 11.97
N TYR A 570 12.64 -1.54 10.97
CA TYR A 570 13.13 -2.91 10.99
C TYR A 570 14.63 -2.94 10.68
N GLN A 571 15.34 -3.80 11.39
CA GLN A 571 16.69 -4.22 11.05
C GLN A 571 16.61 -5.50 10.23
N LEU A 572 17.31 -5.52 9.10
CA LEU A 572 17.39 -6.65 8.18
C LEU A 572 18.85 -7.11 8.10
N SER A 573 19.11 -8.37 8.45
CA SER A 573 20.44 -8.95 8.34
C SER A 573 20.75 -9.26 6.87
N LEU A 574 21.72 -8.58 6.30
CA LEU A 574 22.15 -8.74 4.90
C LEU A 574 23.29 -9.75 4.81
N GLU A 575 23.08 -10.81 4.05
CA GLU A 575 24.08 -11.80 3.70
C GLU A 575 24.54 -11.55 2.25
N LEU A 576 25.82 -11.24 2.08
CA LEU A 576 26.45 -10.98 0.78
C LEU A 576 27.26 -12.20 0.30
N PRO A 577 27.41 -12.39 -1.03
CA PRO A 577 28.26 -13.42 -1.63
C PRO A 577 29.74 -13.26 -1.27
#